data_27f40c2b2cd63e7ffd06cbd6b6cb05d4
#
_entry.id   27f40c2b2cd63e7ffd06cbd6b6cb05d4
#
_cell.length_a   1.000
_cell.length_b   1.000
_cell.length_c   1.000
_cell.angle_alpha   90.00
_cell.angle_beta   90.00
_cell.angle_gamma   90.00
#
_symmetry.space_group_name_H-M   'P 1'
#
loop_
_entity.id
_entity.type
_entity.pdbx_description
1 polymer ?
#
loop_
_entity_poly.entity_id
_entity_poly.type
_entity_poly.pdbx_seq_one_letter_code
_entity_poly.pdbx_strand_id
1 'polypeptide(L)'
;MAESIKQFTKKFGLPRLIITAFFMLLCVTAVLMGLPFGSMVSDVIRRFGMFGVLVLAMVPAIQSGIGPNFALPLGVLCGLFGGILSMELGFGGGMGFWSSIIISLPFAIVVGWGYGIMLNKIKGSEMLVATYMGFSATAFMCIMWVALPFKHPEMVWPIGKGLRVTVSLDSTFGQILNDFAAFKIGHIKIPTGLLIFFLGSCLVVWLFTRSKMGIAMRAVGDNPKFATASGMNVDNSRIIGTILSTVIGAIGIIVYAQSFGFYQLYMAPQYMAFGAVAAILIGGASARKAKISHVILGVFLFQGMLTVALPVANGLIPEGNLSEVLRVIVQNGIILYALTQVGGGE
;
A
#
# COMPACT_ATOMS: atom_id res chain seq x y z
N MET A 1 5.10 -34.21 18.83
CA MET A 1 4.10 -33.17 18.60
C MET A 1 4.58 -31.78 19.08
N ALA A 2 5.03 -31.61 20.34
CA ALA A 2 5.51 -30.32 20.85
C ALA A 2 6.75 -29.77 20.12
N GLU A 3 7.71 -30.59 19.72
CA GLU A 3 8.89 -30.19 18.96
C GLU A 3 8.55 -29.79 17.50
N SER A 4 7.61 -30.49 16.89
CA SER A 4 7.11 -30.17 15.54
C SER A 4 6.37 -28.81 15.54
N ILE A 5 5.60 -28.52 16.60
CA ILE A 5 4.94 -27.22 16.79
C ILE A 5 5.98 -26.13 17.06
N LYS A 6 7.01 -26.38 17.88
CA LYS A 6 8.11 -25.44 18.12
C LYS A 6 8.93 -25.14 16.86
N GLN A 7 9.19 -26.14 16.03
CA GLN A 7 9.87 -25.94 14.74
C GLN A 7 8.98 -25.17 13.74
N PHE A 8 7.68 -25.44 13.73
CA PHE A 8 6.71 -24.74 12.87
C PHE A 8 6.55 -23.27 13.28
N THR A 9 6.42 -22.98 14.60
CA THR A 9 6.38 -21.61 15.13
C THR A 9 7.67 -20.85 14.86
N LYS A 10 8.82 -21.49 14.95
CA LYS A 10 10.12 -20.88 14.65
C LYS A 10 10.30 -20.57 13.15
N LYS A 11 9.70 -21.36 12.26
CA LYS A 11 9.77 -21.20 10.80
C LYS A 11 8.77 -20.20 10.26
N PHE A 12 7.55 -20.13 10.82
CA PHE A 12 6.48 -19.25 10.37
C PHE A 12 6.43 -17.90 11.10
N GLY A 13 6.98 -17.80 12.29
CA GLY A 13 6.86 -16.63 13.15
C GLY A 13 5.54 -16.62 13.94
N LEU A 14 5.64 -16.45 15.25
CA LEU A 14 4.47 -16.39 16.15
C LEU A 14 3.42 -15.36 15.72
N PRO A 15 3.81 -14.13 15.28
CA PRO A 15 2.85 -13.11 14.85
C PRO A 15 1.94 -13.56 13.71
N ARG A 16 2.50 -14.18 12.68
CA ARG A 16 1.73 -14.67 11.54
C ARG A 16 0.74 -15.74 11.94
N LEU A 17 1.15 -16.62 12.82
CA LEU A 17 0.32 -17.74 13.27
C LEU A 17 -0.90 -17.23 14.04
N ILE A 18 -0.71 -16.23 14.91
CA ILE A 18 -1.79 -15.58 15.66
C ILE A 18 -2.77 -14.87 14.71
N ILE A 19 -2.24 -14.08 13.76
CA ILE A 19 -3.08 -13.34 12.81
C ILE A 19 -3.82 -14.28 11.86
N THR A 20 -3.16 -15.36 11.39
CA THR A 20 -3.81 -16.36 10.56
C THR A 20 -4.90 -17.11 11.32
N ALA A 21 -4.64 -17.50 12.58
CA ALA A 21 -5.63 -18.15 13.43
C ALA A 21 -6.82 -17.21 13.71
N PHE A 22 -6.58 -15.93 13.97
CA PHE A 22 -7.64 -14.94 14.16
C PHE A 22 -8.47 -14.72 12.88
N PHE A 23 -7.82 -14.65 11.72
CA PHE A 23 -8.52 -14.57 10.44
C PHE A 23 -9.39 -15.80 10.16
N MET A 24 -8.87 -17.00 10.44
CA MET A 24 -9.65 -18.24 10.31
C MET A 24 -10.84 -18.25 11.26
N LEU A 25 -10.66 -17.81 12.52
CA LEU A 25 -11.76 -17.67 13.48
C LEU A 25 -12.85 -16.74 12.95
N LEU A 26 -12.48 -15.58 12.42
CA LEU A 26 -13.43 -14.64 11.81
C LEU A 26 -14.18 -15.26 10.63
N CYS A 27 -13.50 -16.00 9.76
CA CYS A 27 -14.13 -16.69 8.63
C CYS A 27 -15.14 -17.77 9.12
N VAL A 28 -14.78 -18.55 10.12
CA VAL A 28 -15.69 -19.55 10.71
C VAL A 28 -16.89 -18.86 11.34
N THR A 29 -16.68 -17.79 12.10
CA THR A 29 -17.78 -17.01 12.70
C THR A 29 -18.72 -16.44 11.63
N ALA A 30 -18.16 -15.89 10.54
CA ALA A 30 -18.95 -15.35 9.42
C ALA A 30 -19.87 -16.44 8.79
N VAL A 31 -19.34 -17.66 8.60
CA VAL A 31 -20.11 -18.79 8.07
C VAL A 31 -21.21 -19.22 9.06
N LEU A 32 -20.88 -19.34 10.36
CA LEU A 32 -21.85 -19.73 11.39
C LEU A 32 -22.99 -18.71 11.55
N MET A 33 -22.70 -17.43 11.30
CA MET A 33 -23.70 -16.34 11.33
C MET A 33 -24.54 -16.27 10.04
N GLY A 34 -24.31 -17.12 9.05
CA GLY A 34 -25.02 -17.10 7.78
C GLY A 34 -24.75 -15.86 6.91
N LEU A 35 -23.63 -15.17 7.12
CA LEU A 35 -23.27 -13.99 6.32
C LEU A 35 -23.00 -14.39 4.86
N PRO A 36 -23.17 -13.47 3.89
CA PRO A 36 -22.99 -13.77 2.47
C PRO A 36 -21.52 -13.98 2.12
N PHE A 37 -20.99 -15.14 2.43
CA PHE A 37 -19.57 -15.47 2.33
C PHE A 37 -19.01 -15.29 0.90
N GLY A 38 -19.79 -15.56 -0.15
CA GLY A 38 -19.37 -15.36 -1.53
C GLY A 38 -19.03 -13.90 -1.87
N SER A 39 -19.85 -12.95 -1.43
CA SER A 39 -19.58 -11.51 -1.63
C SER A 39 -18.37 -11.06 -0.80
N MET A 40 -18.21 -11.56 0.43
CA MET A 40 -17.05 -11.27 1.26
C MET A 40 -15.75 -11.75 0.62
N VAL A 41 -15.73 -12.95 0.02
CA VAL A 41 -14.57 -13.46 -0.73
C VAL A 41 -14.26 -12.56 -1.93
N SER A 42 -15.30 -12.13 -2.68
CA SER A 42 -15.11 -11.15 -3.78
C SER A 42 -14.45 -9.87 -3.32
N ASP A 43 -14.90 -9.33 -2.18
CA ASP A 43 -14.34 -8.11 -1.61
C ASP A 43 -12.91 -8.30 -1.10
N VAL A 44 -12.58 -9.44 -0.52
CA VAL A 44 -11.19 -9.79 -0.13
C VAL A 44 -10.29 -9.83 -1.36
N ILE A 45 -10.71 -10.50 -2.43
CA ILE A 45 -9.92 -10.61 -3.67
C ILE A 45 -9.71 -9.22 -4.30
N ARG A 46 -10.75 -8.40 -4.36
CA ARG A 46 -10.66 -7.02 -4.86
C ARG A 46 -9.70 -6.18 -4.03
N ARG A 47 -9.84 -6.18 -2.70
CA ARG A 47 -8.98 -5.43 -1.78
C ARG A 47 -7.54 -5.95 -1.79
N PHE A 48 -7.34 -7.24 -1.98
CA PHE A 48 -6.03 -7.84 -2.17
C PHE A 48 -5.32 -7.26 -3.40
N GLY A 49 -5.97 -7.21 -4.56
CA GLY A 49 -5.37 -6.64 -5.77
C GLY A 49 -5.11 -5.15 -5.67
N MET A 50 -6.09 -4.36 -5.19
CA MET A 50 -5.96 -2.90 -5.16
C MET A 50 -4.94 -2.39 -4.15
N PHE A 51 -4.83 -3.03 -2.98
CA PHE A 51 -3.89 -2.60 -1.94
C PHE A 51 -2.50 -3.19 -2.13
N GLY A 52 -2.40 -4.30 -2.88
CA GLY A 52 -1.16 -5.05 -3.08
C GLY A 52 -0.03 -4.22 -3.69
N VAL A 53 -0.34 -3.33 -4.66
CA VAL A 53 0.66 -2.47 -5.30
C VAL A 53 1.23 -1.44 -4.33
N LEU A 54 0.41 -0.88 -3.43
CA LEU A 54 0.88 0.03 -2.36
C LEU A 54 1.84 -0.68 -1.40
N VAL A 55 1.53 -1.93 -1.02
CA VAL A 55 2.40 -2.72 -0.15
C VAL A 55 3.68 -3.14 -0.88
N LEU A 56 3.61 -3.40 -2.19
CA LEU A 56 4.77 -3.71 -3.02
C LEU A 56 5.81 -2.57 -3.02
N ALA A 57 5.37 -1.32 -2.89
CA ALA A 57 6.25 -0.16 -2.76
C ALA A 57 7.23 -0.23 -1.57
N MET A 58 6.91 -1.03 -0.54
CA MET A 58 7.78 -1.23 0.62
C MET A 58 9.03 -2.07 0.29
N VAL A 59 8.96 -2.95 -0.71
CA VAL A 59 10.05 -3.90 -1.02
C VAL A 59 11.36 -3.20 -1.39
N PRO A 60 11.41 -2.25 -2.35
CA PRO A 60 12.65 -1.56 -2.70
C PRO A 60 13.24 -0.75 -1.54
N ALA A 61 12.40 -0.07 -0.75
CA ALA A 61 12.87 0.71 0.40
C ALA A 61 13.53 -0.17 1.48
N ILE A 62 12.90 -1.30 1.83
CA ILE A 62 13.46 -2.24 2.81
C ILE A 62 14.74 -2.89 2.27
N GLN A 63 14.76 -3.30 1.00
CA GLN A 63 15.93 -3.94 0.39
C GLN A 63 17.11 -2.99 0.19
N SER A 64 16.89 -1.68 0.15
CA SER A 64 17.96 -0.67 0.10
C SER A 64 18.52 -0.28 1.46
N GLY A 65 18.05 -0.89 2.55
CA GLY A 65 18.52 -0.63 3.91
C GLY A 65 17.94 0.64 4.56
N ILE A 66 16.86 1.18 4.00
CA ILE A 66 16.13 2.32 4.59
C ILE A 66 15.13 1.82 5.63
N GLY A 67 14.61 0.59 5.44
CA GLY A 67 13.53 0.04 6.22
C GLY A 67 12.15 0.30 5.62
N PRO A 68 11.06 0.01 6.36
CA PRO A 68 9.71 0.31 5.92
C PRO A 68 9.52 1.79 5.62
N ASN A 69 9.00 2.11 4.42
CA ASN A 69 8.85 3.49 3.97
C ASN A 69 7.62 4.17 4.56
N PHE A 70 7.77 4.84 5.70
CA PHE A 70 6.70 5.64 6.29
C PHE A 70 6.40 6.93 5.51
N ALA A 71 7.27 7.34 4.57
CA ALA A 71 7.01 8.43 3.64
C ALA A 71 6.32 7.94 2.34
N LEU A 72 5.67 6.79 2.34
CA LEU A 72 4.81 6.35 1.23
C LEU A 72 3.81 7.43 0.78
N PRO A 73 3.25 8.29 1.67
CA PRO A 73 2.43 9.42 1.28
C PRO A 73 3.03 10.31 0.19
N LEU A 74 4.36 10.44 0.10
CA LEU A 74 5.01 11.19 -1.00
C LEU A 74 4.67 10.60 -2.37
N GLY A 75 4.77 9.28 -2.51
CA GLY A 75 4.37 8.58 -3.73
C GLY A 75 2.87 8.67 -3.98
N VAL A 76 2.07 8.46 -2.94
CA VAL A 76 0.62 8.59 -3.00
C VAL A 76 0.21 9.97 -3.51
N LEU A 77 0.78 11.05 -2.99
CA LEU A 77 0.49 12.42 -3.43
C LEU A 77 0.89 12.66 -4.89
N CYS A 78 2.02 12.12 -5.34
CA CYS A 78 2.42 12.18 -6.75
C CYS A 78 1.40 11.45 -7.65
N GLY A 79 0.90 10.29 -7.23
CA GLY A 79 -0.13 9.54 -7.95
C GLY A 79 -1.47 10.27 -8.00
N LEU A 80 -1.91 10.84 -6.87
CA LEU A 80 -3.12 11.67 -6.81
C LEU A 80 -2.99 12.90 -7.72
N PHE A 81 -1.84 13.58 -7.69
CA PHE A 81 -1.60 14.73 -8.56
C PHE A 81 -1.63 14.34 -10.04
N GLY A 82 -1.01 13.23 -10.42
CA GLY A 82 -1.07 12.69 -11.77
C GLY A 82 -2.49 12.34 -12.21
N GLY A 83 -3.30 11.76 -11.32
CA GLY A 83 -4.70 11.44 -11.58
C GLY A 83 -5.57 12.69 -11.77
N ILE A 84 -5.45 13.67 -10.88
CA ILE A 84 -6.17 14.95 -10.97
C ILE A 84 -5.78 15.70 -12.26
N LEU A 85 -4.50 15.72 -12.61
CA LEU A 85 -4.05 16.39 -13.83
C LEU A 85 -4.53 15.65 -15.09
N SER A 86 -4.59 14.33 -15.07
CA SER A 86 -5.20 13.53 -16.15
C SER A 86 -6.67 13.87 -16.36
N MET A 87 -7.44 14.02 -15.26
CA MET A 87 -8.85 14.43 -15.31
C MET A 87 -9.00 15.86 -15.81
N GLU A 88 -8.16 16.79 -15.37
CA GLU A 88 -8.17 18.19 -15.83
C GLU A 88 -7.92 18.30 -17.34
N LEU A 89 -7.08 17.42 -17.90
CA LEU A 89 -6.81 17.32 -19.33
C LEU A 89 -7.92 16.61 -20.12
N GLY A 90 -8.98 16.14 -19.44
CA GLY A 90 -10.13 15.49 -20.07
C GLY A 90 -9.90 14.05 -20.53
N PHE A 91 -8.87 13.38 -20.04
CA PHE A 91 -8.65 11.98 -20.36
C PHE A 91 -9.60 11.07 -19.57
N GLY A 92 -10.31 10.18 -20.30
CA GLY A 92 -11.23 9.19 -19.71
C GLY A 92 -10.89 7.77 -20.13
N GLY A 93 -11.59 6.81 -19.53
CA GLY A 93 -11.44 5.39 -19.84
C GLY A 93 -10.00 4.89 -19.63
N GLY A 94 -9.57 3.94 -20.46
CA GLY A 94 -8.21 3.39 -20.41
C GLY A 94 -7.11 4.44 -20.58
N MET A 95 -7.35 5.47 -21.42
CA MET A 95 -6.41 6.58 -21.59
C MET A 95 -6.27 7.39 -20.31
N GLY A 96 -7.37 7.63 -19.57
CA GLY A 96 -7.34 8.33 -18.29
C GLY A 96 -6.51 7.57 -17.24
N PHE A 97 -6.63 6.25 -17.18
CA PHE A 97 -5.85 5.42 -16.28
C PHE A 97 -4.35 5.46 -16.61
N TRP A 98 -3.97 5.21 -17.86
CA TRP A 98 -2.56 5.19 -18.27
C TRP A 98 -1.92 6.58 -18.24
N SER A 99 -2.65 7.64 -18.64
CA SER A 99 -2.14 9.01 -18.55
C SER A 99 -1.92 9.43 -17.09
N SER A 100 -2.79 9.04 -16.16
CA SER A 100 -2.58 9.27 -14.73
C SER A 100 -1.25 8.69 -14.25
N ILE A 101 -0.94 7.44 -14.66
CA ILE A 101 0.34 6.80 -14.33
C ILE A 101 1.50 7.58 -14.98
N ILE A 102 1.45 7.82 -16.29
CA ILE A 102 2.55 8.46 -17.01
C ILE A 102 2.85 9.86 -16.46
N ILE A 103 1.82 10.65 -16.19
CA ILE A 103 1.95 12.00 -15.62
C ILE A 103 2.52 11.95 -14.20
N SER A 104 2.17 10.94 -13.39
CA SER A 104 2.68 10.81 -12.02
C SER A 104 4.17 10.45 -11.94
N LEU A 105 4.72 9.74 -12.96
CA LEU A 105 6.09 9.23 -12.95
C LEU A 105 7.16 10.32 -12.74
N PRO A 106 7.20 11.41 -13.53
CA PRO A 106 8.24 12.44 -13.36
C PRO A 106 8.19 13.08 -11.98
N PHE A 107 7.01 13.34 -11.43
CA PHE A 107 6.85 13.87 -10.08
C PHE A 107 7.34 12.87 -9.03
N ALA A 108 6.98 11.60 -9.15
CA ALA A 108 7.39 10.55 -8.25
C ALA A 108 8.92 10.31 -8.27
N ILE A 109 9.55 10.42 -9.45
CA ILE A 109 11.01 10.31 -9.60
C ILE A 109 11.70 11.48 -8.91
N VAL A 110 11.29 12.72 -9.18
CA VAL A 110 11.90 13.93 -8.60
C VAL A 110 11.73 13.95 -7.08
N VAL A 111 10.51 13.69 -6.59
CA VAL A 111 10.23 13.65 -5.15
C VAL A 111 10.98 12.50 -4.48
N GLY A 112 11.00 11.30 -5.08
CA GLY A 112 11.72 10.15 -4.57
C GLY A 112 13.24 10.36 -4.54
N TRP A 113 13.79 11.06 -5.52
CA TRP A 113 15.20 11.45 -5.57
C TRP A 113 15.56 12.43 -4.45
N GLY A 114 14.79 13.52 -4.31
CA GLY A 114 14.99 14.50 -3.23
C GLY A 114 14.86 13.89 -1.83
N TYR A 115 13.87 13.02 -1.65
CA TYR A 115 13.66 12.26 -0.43
C TYR A 115 14.84 11.31 -0.14
N GLY A 116 15.37 10.62 -1.16
CA GLY A 116 16.53 9.74 -1.01
C GLY A 116 17.80 10.48 -0.60
N ILE A 117 18.06 11.66 -1.18
CA ILE A 117 19.16 12.54 -0.77
C ILE A 117 19.02 12.96 0.69
N MET A 118 17.82 13.33 1.12
CA MET A 118 17.54 13.71 2.50
C MET A 118 17.82 12.55 3.46
N LEU A 119 17.33 11.34 3.16
CA LEU A 119 17.54 10.16 4.01
C LEU A 119 19.03 9.78 4.13
N ASN A 120 19.83 10.02 3.10
CA ASN A 120 21.28 9.79 3.18
C ASN A 120 22.00 10.70 4.15
N LYS A 121 21.45 11.92 4.39
CA LYS A 121 21.98 12.86 5.39
C LYS A 121 21.59 12.52 6.82
N ILE A 122 20.52 11.73 7.02
CA ILE A 122 19.90 11.45 8.33
C ILE A 122 19.93 9.95 8.61
N LYS A 123 21.14 9.36 8.60
CA LYS A 123 21.31 7.92 8.85
C LYS A 123 21.03 7.59 10.33
N GLY A 124 20.22 6.57 10.58
CA GLY A 124 19.85 6.10 11.91
C GLY A 124 18.48 6.56 12.43
N SER A 125 17.87 7.57 11.80
CA SER A 125 16.54 8.10 12.16
C SER A 125 15.57 8.08 11.00
N GLU A 126 15.80 7.21 10.02
CA GLU A 126 15.07 7.19 8.74
C GLU A 126 13.56 7.03 8.92
N MET A 127 13.11 6.13 9.79
CA MET A 127 11.68 5.88 10.01
C MET A 127 10.96 7.09 10.60
N LEU A 128 11.58 7.74 11.61
CA LEU A 128 11.03 8.92 12.26
C LEU A 128 10.88 10.07 11.25
N VAL A 129 11.96 10.36 10.53
CA VAL A 129 11.98 11.45 9.55
C VAL A 129 11.03 11.15 8.38
N ALA A 130 10.96 9.90 7.92
CA ALA A 130 10.01 9.47 6.91
C ALA A 130 8.56 9.76 7.33
N THR A 131 8.21 9.48 8.59
CA THR A 131 6.86 9.72 9.11
C THR A 131 6.53 11.23 9.10
N TYR A 132 7.43 12.07 9.60
CA TYR A 132 7.22 13.53 9.58
C TYR A 132 7.20 14.11 8.17
N MET A 133 8.03 13.59 7.25
CA MET A 133 7.97 13.98 5.84
C MET A 133 6.65 13.63 5.19
N GLY A 134 6.12 12.44 5.44
CA GLY A 134 4.80 12.05 4.96
C GLY A 134 3.69 12.97 5.45
N PHE A 135 3.71 13.33 6.73
CA PHE A 135 2.73 14.24 7.34
C PHE A 135 2.86 15.66 6.79
N SER A 136 4.09 16.18 6.73
CA SER A 136 4.35 17.53 6.23
C SER A 136 3.97 17.67 4.75
N ALA A 137 4.30 16.68 3.93
CA ALA A 137 3.93 16.68 2.52
C ALA A 137 2.42 16.61 2.32
N THR A 138 1.71 15.81 3.13
CA THR A 138 0.24 15.74 3.08
C THR A 138 -0.37 17.08 3.49
N ALA A 139 0.11 17.71 4.58
CA ALA A 139 -0.35 19.02 5.00
C ALA A 139 -0.10 20.11 3.95
N PHE A 140 1.09 20.09 3.33
CA PHE A 140 1.42 20.99 2.23
C PHE A 140 0.47 20.81 1.04
N MET A 141 0.20 19.55 0.63
CA MET A 141 -0.72 19.27 -0.47
C MET A 141 -2.17 19.64 -0.14
N CYS A 142 -2.60 19.60 1.11
CA CYS A 142 -3.92 20.11 1.50
C CYS A 142 -4.07 21.60 1.15
N ILE A 143 -3.02 22.39 1.32
CA ILE A 143 -3.00 23.81 0.91
C ILE A 143 -2.99 23.92 -0.61
N MET A 144 -2.18 23.09 -1.28
CA MET A 144 -2.07 23.11 -2.74
C MET A 144 -3.37 22.72 -3.44
N TRP A 145 -4.15 21.77 -2.90
CA TRP A 145 -5.46 21.39 -3.44
C TRP A 145 -6.47 22.55 -3.45
N VAL A 146 -6.31 23.52 -2.56
CA VAL A 146 -7.15 24.73 -2.52
C VAL A 146 -6.58 25.82 -3.42
N ALA A 147 -5.24 25.90 -3.54
CA ALA A 147 -4.56 27.00 -4.24
C ALA A 147 -4.43 26.76 -5.77
N LEU A 148 -4.35 25.50 -6.21
CA LEU A 148 -4.15 25.16 -7.60
C LEU A 148 -5.40 25.49 -8.46
N PRO A 149 -5.21 26.05 -9.66
CA PRO A 149 -6.30 26.56 -10.50
C PRO A 149 -6.97 25.47 -11.34
N PHE A 150 -7.39 24.36 -10.73
CA PHE A 150 -8.18 23.34 -11.39
C PHE A 150 -9.61 23.82 -11.65
N LYS A 151 -10.19 23.39 -12.78
CA LYS A 151 -11.49 23.88 -13.28
C LYS A 151 -12.49 22.78 -13.59
N HIS A 152 -12.06 21.51 -13.65
CA HIS A 152 -12.94 20.42 -14.04
C HIS A 152 -14.13 20.29 -13.05
N PRO A 153 -15.39 20.30 -13.54
CA PRO A 153 -16.59 20.44 -12.69
C PRO A 153 -16.76 19.32 -11.66
N GLU A 154 -16.25 18.11 -11.93
CA GLU A 154 -16.35 16.98 -11.02
C GLU A 154 -15.36 17.05 -9.86
N MET A 155 -14.28 17.82 -10.03
CA MET A 155 -13.19 17.91 -9.03
C MET A 155 -13.34 19.13 -8.12
N VAL A 156 -13.87 20.25 -8.65
CA VAL A 156 -13.99 21.50 -7.88
C VAL A 156 -15.29 21.58 -7.09
N TRP A 157 -15.28 22.34 -6.01
CA TRP A 157 -16.51 22.66 -5.28
C TRP A 157 -17.41 23.55 -6.15
N PRO A 158 -18.73 23.29 -6.19
CA PRO A 158 -19.68 24.13 -6.93
C PRO A 158 -19.73 25.58 -6.41
N ILE A 159 -19.49 25.75 -5.11
CA ILE A 159 -19.49 27.02 -4.40
C ILE A 159 -18.20 27.11 -3.61
N GLY A 160 -17.36 28.12 -3.86
CA GLY A 160 -16.09 28.30 -3.18
C GLY A 160 -14.88 28.07 -4.07
N LYS A 161 -13.75 27.71 -3.47
CA LYS A 161 -12.47 27.43 -4.14
C LYS A 161 -11.90 26.08 -3.71
N GLY A 162 -11.12 25.47 -4.59
CA GLY A 162 -10.37 24.24 -4.32
C GLY A 162 -11.06 22.96 -4.75
N LEU A 163 -10.36 21.86 -4.59
CA LEU A 163 -10.83 20.53 -4.94
C LEU A 163 -11.71 19.93 -3.84
N ARG A 164 -12.64 19.10 -4.23
CA ARG A 164 -13.47 18.30 -3.31
C ARG A 164 -12.60 17.35 -2.50
N VAL A 165 -13.04 17.02 -1.29
CA VAL A 165 -12.35 16.02 -0.43
C VAL A 165 -12.33 14.66 -1.11
N THR A 166 -13.43 14.29 -1.74
CA THR A 166 -13.61 13.05 -2.49
C THR A 166 -13.97 13.41 -3.93
N VAL A 167 -13.17 12.91 -4.87
CA VAL A 167 -13.38 13.08 -6.32
C VAL A 167 -13.77 11.74 -6.90
N SER A 168 -15.01 11.61 -7.45
CA SER A 168 -15.48 10.38 -8.09
C SER A 168 -14.70 10.11 -9.37
N LEU A 169 -14.48 8.83 -9.64
CA LEU A 169 -13.85 8.35 -10.87
C LEU A 169 -14.85 7.66 -11.82
N ASP A 170 -16.13 7.60 -11.45
CA ASP A 170 -17.14 6.83 -12.20
C ASP A 170 -17.29 7.30 -13.65
N SER A 171 -17.22 8.63 -13.87
CA SER A 171 -17.28 9.26 -15.21
C SER A 171 -15.96 9.20 -15.98
N THR A 172 -14.84 8.89 -15.33
CA THR A 172 -13.52 8.93 -15.94
C THR A 172 -12.93 7.53 -16.15
N PHE A 173 -12.25 6.98 -15.16
CA PHE A 173 -11.58 5.68 -15.27
C PHE A 173 -11.82 4.75 -14.04
N GLY A 174 -12.95 4.97 -13.35
CA GLY A 174 -13.37 4.08 -12.27
C GLY A 174 -13.61 2.65 -12.76
N GLN A 175 -13.25 1.67 -11.93
CA GLN A 175 -13.47 0.23 -12.11
C GLN A 175 -12.82 -0.42 -13.34
N ILE A 176 -11.98 0.29 -14.13
CA ILE A 176 -11.41 -0.21 -15.40
C ILE A 176 -10.69 -1.55 -15.23
N LEU A 177 -9.80 -1.66 -14.25
CA LEU A 177 -9.09 -2.92 -14.01
C LEU A 177 -10.00 -3.98 -13.39
N ASN A 178 -11.02 -3.57 -12.65
CA ASN A 178 -11.95 -4.52 -12.00
C ASN A 178 -12.88 -5.18 -13.01
N ASP A 179 -13.25 -4.45 -14.07
CA ASP A 179 -14.18 -4.95 -15.09
C ASP A 179 -13.45 -5.57 -16.29
N PHE A 180 -12.15 -5.27 -16.46
CA PHE A 180 -11.34 -5.88 -17.51
C PHE A 180 -11.20 -7.39 -17.30
N ALA A 181 -11.74 -8.18 -18.23
CA ALA A 181 -11.76 -9.62 -18.20
C ALA A 181 -12.34 -10.23 -16.90
N ALA A 182 -13.21 -9.49 -16.20
CA ALA A 182 -13.84 -9.97 -14.96
C ALA A 182 -14.79 -11.13 -15.26
N PHE A 183 -14.73 -12.16 -14.43
CA PHE A 183 -15.67 -13.27 -14.51
C PHE A 183 -16.29 -13.60 -13.15
N LYS A 184 -17.44 -14.26 -13.17
CA LYS A 184 -18.16 -14.66 -11.96
C LYS A 184 -18.20 -16.18 -11.84
N ILE A 185 -17.89 -16.69 -10.67
CA ILE A 185 -18.10 -18.10 -10.29
C ILE A 185 -19.15 -18.12 -9.19
N GLY A 186 -20.40 -18.42 -9.54
CA GLY A 186 -21.52 -18.32 -8.62
C GLY A 186 -21.69 -16.89 -8.10
N HIS A 187 -21.55 -16.71 -6.78
CA HIS A 187 -21.66 -15.39 -6.13
C HIS A 187 -20.33 -14.64 -6.02
N ILE A 188 -19.22 -15.20 -6.52
CA ILE A 188 -17.89 -14.62 -6.41
C ILE A 188 -17.53 -13.90 -7.72
N LYS A 189 -17.33 -12.58 -7.69
CA LYS A 189 -16.78 -11.79 -8.79
C LYS A 189 -15.25 -11.72 -8.65
N ILE A 190 -14.52 -12.17 -9.66
CA ILE A 190 -13.05 -12.14 -9.71
C ILE A 190 -12.63 -11.02 -10.64
N PRO A 191 -11.98 -9.94 -10.11
CA PRO A 191 -11.47 -8.82 -10.91
C PRO A 191 -10.13 -9.20 -11.55
N THR A 192 -10.18 -9.97 -12.64
CA THR A 192 -8.99 -10.57 -13.26
C THR A 192 -7.98 -9.52 -13.72
N GLY A 193 -8.44 -8.42 -14.33
CA GLY A 193 -7.54 -7.36 -14.78
C GLY A 193 -6.76 -6.72 -13.63
N LEU A 194 -7.42 -6.50 -12.49
CA LEU A 194 -6.76 -5.99 -11.28
C LEU A 194 -5.70 -6.96 -10.75
N LEU A 195 -6.03 -8.27 -10.72
CA LEU A 195 -5.08 -9.30 -10.27
C LEU A 195 -3.90 -9.43 -11.22
N ILE A 196 -4.13 -9.40 -12.55
CA ILE A 196 -3.07 -9.42 -13.55
C ILE A 196 -2.15 -8.21 -13.38
N PHE A 197 -2.71 -7.01 -13.16
CA PHE A 197 -1.92 -5.81 -12.93
C PHE A 197 -1.06 -5.93 -11.67
N PHE A 198 -1.63 -6.39 -10.56
CA PHE A 198 -0.89 -6.58 -9.31
C PHE A 198 0.22 -7.64 -9.45
N LEU A 199 -0.10 -8.81 -10.00
CA LEU A 199 0.89 -9.89 -10.20
C LEU A 199 1.95 -9.49 -11.23
N GLY A 200 1.57 -8.77 -12.28
CA GLY A 200 2.49 -8.18 -13.24
C GLY A 200 3.46 -7.18 -12.60
N SER A 201 2.95 -6.31 -11.71
CA SER A 201 3.77 -5.40 -10.92
C SER A 201 4.73 -6.17 -9.99
N CYS A 202 4.26 -7.25 -9.37
CA CYS A 202 5.11 -8.15 -8.58
C CYS A 202 6.22 -8.78 -9.44
N LEU A 203 5.90 -9.20 -10.67
CA LEU A 203 6.88 -9.76 -11.61
C LEU A 203 7.93 -8.73 -12.00
N VAL A 204 7.53 -7.50 -12.31
CA VAL A 204 8.46 -6.41 -12.66
C VAL A 204 9.43 -6.13 -11.50
N VAL A 205 8.91 -6.00 -10.27
CA VAL A 205 9.77 -5.79 -9.09
C VAL A 205 10.66 -7.01 -8.85
N TRP A 206 10.17 -8.22 -9.06
CA TRP A 206 10.97 -9.44 -8.92
C TRP A 206 12.11 -9.51 -9.93
N LEU A 207 11.86 -9.18 -11.20
CA LEU A 207 12.89 -9.09 -12.24
C LEU A 207 13.92 -8.01 -11.88
N PHE A 208 13.47 -6.83 -11.43
CA PHE A 208 14.37 -5.78 -10.97
C PHE A 208 15.26 -6.24 -9.82
N THR A 209 14.70 -6.91 -8.81
CA THR A 209 15.50 -7.41 -7.66
C THR A 209 16.52 -8.48 -8.04
N ARG A 210 16.41 -9.10 -9.21
CA ARG A 210 17.39 -10.03 -9.79
C ARG A 210 18.40 -9.37 -10.71
N SER A 211 18.18 -8.12 -11.09
CA SER A 211 19.15 -7.36 -11.89
C SER A 211 20.41 -7.04 -11.09
N LYS A 212 21.50 -6.64 -11.79
CA LYS A 212 22.75 -6.20 -11.14
C LYS A 212 22.50 -5.13 -10.09
N MET A 213 21.63 -4.15 -10.40
CA MET A 213 21.27 -3.05 -9.51
C MET A 213 20.47 -3.53 -8.29
N GLY A 214 19.50 -4.43 -8.48
CA GLY A 214 18.73 -5.01 -7.39
C GLY A 214 19.55 -5.89 -6.45
N ILE A 215 20.54 -6.62 -6.98
CA ILE A 215 21.48 -7.41 -6.17
C ILE A 215 22.38 -6.48 -5.35
N ALA A 216 22.93 -5.42 -5.97
CA ALA A 216 23.73 -4.42 -5.26
C ALA A 216 22.92 -3.72 -4.16
N MET A 217 21.67 -3.34 -4.46
CA MET A 217 20.77 -2.72 -3.49
C MET A 217 20.51 -3.63 -2.27
N ARG A 218 20.30 -4.93 -2.48
CA ARG A 218 20.15 -5.90 -1.38
C ARG A 218 21.42 -6.08 -0.56
N ALA A 219 22.59 -6.13 -1.21
CA ALA A 219 23.88 -6.21 -0.53
C ALA A 219 24.11 -5.00 0.39
N VAL A 220 23.74 -3.80 -0.09
CA VAL A 220 23.75 -2.56 0.69
C VAL A 220 22.80 -2.63 1.88
N GLY A 221 21.59 -3.13 1.69
CA GLY A 221 20.60 -3.28 2.77
C GLY A 221 20.98 -4.32 3.82
N ASP A 222 21.59 -5.44 3.39
CA ASP A 222 22.03 -6.50 4.31
C ASP A 222 23.25 -6.06 5.14
N ASN A 223 24.27 -5.46 4.51
CA ASN A 223 25.49 -4.99 5.19
C ASN A 223 26.13 -3.79 4.48
N PRO A 224 25.78 -2.54 4.89
CA PRO A 224 26.32 -1.33 4.26
C PRO A 224 27.85 -1.23 4.36
N LYS A 225 28.45 -1.68 5.48
CA LYS A 225 29.92 -1.64 5.67
C LYS A 225 30.62 -2.55 4.66
N PHE A 226 30.14 -3.78 4.49
CA PHE A 226 30.66 -4.72 3.51
C PHE A 226 30.48 -4.18 2.08
N ALA A 227 29.31 -3.63 1.75
CA ALA A 227 29.03 -3.05 0.45
C ALA A 227 30.03 -1.92 0.12
N THR A 228 30.30 -1.01 1.07
CA THR A 228 31.29 0.07 0.90
C THR A 228 32.71 -0.49 0.69
N ALA A 229 33.12 -1.49 1.49
CA ALA A 229 34.42 -2.14 1.35
C ALA A 229 34.58 -2.86 0.00
N SER A 230 33.48 -3.31 -0.60
CA SER A 230 33.42 -3.92 -1.94
C SER A 230 33.29 -2.90 -3.07
N GLY A 231 33.40 -1.60 -2.81
CA GLY A 231 33.35 -0.52 -3.80
C GLY A 231 31.93 -0.15 -4.27
N MET A 232 30.88 -0.65 -3.62
CA MET A 232 29.51 -0.29 -3.97
C MET A 232 29.13 1.08 -3.41
N ASN A 233 28.42 1.89 -4.20
CA ASN A 233 27.91 3.18 -3.75
C ASN A 233 26.60 2.99 -2.97
N VAL A 234 26.71 3.04 -1.64
CA VAL A 234 25.59 2.85 -0.71
C VAL A 234 24.54 3.95 -0.89
N ASP A 235 24.96 5.20 -1.01
CA ASP A 235 24.05 6.34 -1.09
C ASP A 235 23.22 6.32 -2.38
N ASN A 236 23.83 5.97 -3.52
CA ASN A 236 23.09 5.79 -4.78
C ASN A 236 22.09 4.64 -4.71
N SER A 237 22.46 3.53 -4.10
CA SER A 237 21.54 2.37 -3.94
C SER A 237 20.33 2.72 -3.09
N ARG A 238 20.51 3.52 -2.05
CA ARG A 238 19.42 4.04 -1.20
C ARG A 238 18.51 5.01 -1.97
N ILE A 239 19.09 5.94 -2.76
CA ILE A 239 18.32 6.86 -3.61
C ILE A 239 17.47 6.08 -4.63
N ILE A 240 18.04 5.07 -5.28
CA ILE A 240 17.27 4.23 -6.22
C ILE A 240 16.15 3.49 -5.52
N GLY A 241 16.39 2.95 -4.34
CA GLY A 241 15.37 2.30 -3.52
C GLY A 241 14.20 3.23 -3.16
N THR A 242 14.50 4.50 -2.80
CA THR A 242 13.47 5.52 -2.52
C THR A 242 12.70 5.91 -3.78
N ILE A 243 13.37 6.15 -4.91
CA ILE A 243 12.72 6.48 -6.18
C ILE A 243 11.75 5.36 -6.57
N LEU A 244 12.19 4.10 -6.55
CA LEU A 244 11.34 2.97 -6.89
C LEU A 244 10.15 2.84 -5.94
N SER A 245 10.37 3.00 -4.63
CA SER A 245 9.29 2.98 -3.64
C SER A 245 8.27 4.08 -3.90
N THR A 246 8.72 5.31 -4.19
CA THR A 246 7.85 6.45 -4.47
C THR A 246 7.07 6.25 -5.77
N VAL A 247 7.72 5.76 -6.83
CA VAL A 247 7.08 5.46 -8.13
C VAL A 247 6.03 4.36 -7.98
N ILE A 248 6.35 3.25 -7.31
CA ILE A 248 5.38 2.17 -7.09
C ILE A 248 4.25 2.65 -6.19
N GLY A 249 4.51 3.52 -5.21
CA GLY A 249 3.49 4.16 -4.39
C GLY A 249 2.53 5.03 -5.20
N ALA A 250 3.06 5.79 -6.18
CA ALA A 250 2.25 6.60 -7.08
C ALA A 250 1.35 5.73 -7.99
N ILE A 251 1.89 4.68 -8.57
CA ILE A 251 1.09 3.70 -9.33
C ILE A 251 0.07 3.02 -8.41
N GLY A 252 0.47 2.66 -7.20
CA GLY A 252 -0.36 1.96 -6.23
C GLY A 252 -1.62 2.72 -5.83
N ILE A 253 -1.55 4.05 -5.63
CA ILE A 253 -2.74 4.84 -5.31
C ILE A 253 -3.68 4.98 -6.49
N ILE A 254 -3.18 5.07 -7.71
CA ILE A 254 -4.02 5.12 -8.92
C ILE A 254 -4.79 3.80 -9.08
N VAL A 255 -4.11 2.66 -8.89
CA VAL A 255 -4.73 1.33 -8.91
C VAL A 255 -5.73 1.17 -7.76
N TYR A 256 -5.40 1.65 -6.58
CA TYR A 256 -6.30 1.64 -5.43
C TYR A 256 -7.56 2.46 -5.69
N ALA A 257 -7.40 3.70 -6.11
CA ALA A 257 -8.52 4.63 -6.30
C ALA A 257 -9.46 4.21 -7.42
N GLN A 258 -8.93 3.74 -8.58
CA GLN A 258 -9.78 3.23 -9.66
C GLN A 258 -10.62 2.04 -9.22
N SER A 259 -10.09 1.16 -8.35
CA SER A 259 -10.81 0.01 -7.82
C SER A 259 -11.80 0.40 -6.72
N PHE A 260 -11.51 1.45 -5.97
CA PHE A 260 -12.35 1.98 -4.91
C PHE A 260 -13.49 2.87 -5.45
N GLY A 261 -13.26 3.53 -6.61
CA GLY A 261 -14.22 4.37 -7.31
C GLY A 261 -14.03 5.86 -7.12
N PHE A 262 -13.09 6.29 -6.27
CA PHE A 262 -12.83 7.71 -6.02
C PHE A 262 -11.43 7.99 -5.46
N TYR A 263 -10.96 9.22 -5.63
CA TYR A 263 -9.81 9.77 -4.93
C TYR A 263 -10.22 10.43 -3.62
N GLN A 264 -9.41 10.21 -2.58
CA GLN A 264 -9.45 10.97 -1.33
C GLN A 264 -8.18 11.82 -1.23
N LEU A 265 -8.34 13.15 -1.35
CA LEU A 265 -7.21 14.05 -1.60
C LEU A 265 -6.48 14.52 -0.33
N TYR A 266 -7.23 14.84 0.73
CA TYR A 266 -6.69 15.57 1.88
C TYR A 266 -5.95 14.67 2.88
N MET A 267 -6.62 14.23 3.93
CA MET A 267 -5.97 13.52 5.03
C MET A 267 -5.75 12.02 4.80
N ALA A 268 -6.47 11.41 3.86
CA ALA A 268 -6.39 9.97 3.63
C ALA A 268 -4.99 9.47 3.20
N PRO A 269 -4.22 10.21 2.38
CA PRO A 269 -2.85 9.82 2.00
C PRO A 269 -1.94 9.56 3.20
N GLN A 270 -2.09 10.34 4.27
CA GLN A 270 -1.29 10.25 5.48
C GLN A 270 -1.31 8.86 6.14
N TYR A 271 -2.47 8.19 6.10
CA TYR A 271 -2.65 6.92 6.78
C TYR A 271 -2.30 5.69 5.92
N MET A 272 -2.08 5.88 4.61
CA MET A 272 -1.79 4.78 3.68
C MET A 272 -0.49 4.03 4.02
N ALA A 273 0.52 4.74 4.53
CA ALA A 273 1.80 4.16 4.91
C ALA A 273 1.65 3.12 6.03
N PHE A 274 0.89 3.44 7.08
CA PHE A 274 0.76 2.56 8.24
C PHE A 274 0.13 1.21 7.87
N GLY A 275 -0.93 1.24 7.06
CA GLY A 275 -1.55 0.01 6.56
C GLY A 275 -0.61 -0.82 5.68
N ALA A 276 0.15 -0.17 4.80
CA ALA A 276 1.09 -0.86 3.92
C ALA A 276 2.28 -1.47 4.70
N VAL A 277 2.81 -0.75 5.69
CA VAL A 277 3.85 -1.25 6.59
C VAL A 277 3.33 -2.41 7.43
N ALA A 278 2.14 -2.28 8.03
CA ALA A 278 1.54 -3.37 8.79
C ALA A 278 1.36 -4.63 7.94
N ALA A 279 0.83 -4.49 6.72
CA ALA A 279 0.61 -5.61 5.83
C ALA A 279 1.93 -6.35 5.50
N ILE A 280 2.98 -5.64 5.12
CA ILE A 280 4.24 -6.30 4.75
C ILE A 280 4.92 -6.98 5.95
N LEU A 281 4.81 -6.41 7.15
CA LEU A 281 5.35 -6.99 8.39
C LEU A 281 4.56 -8.24 8.80
N ILE A 282 3.24 -8.21 8.72
CA ILE A 282 2.38 -9.39 8.91
C ILE A 282 2.76 -10.50 7.93
N GLY A 283 3.08 -10.15 6.69
CA GLY A 283 3.60 -11.07 5.68
C GLY A 283 4.98 -11.64 6.03
N GLY A 284 5.69 -11.05 7.02
CA GLY A 284 6.94 -11.47 7.61
C GLY A 284 8.17 -10.83 7.03
N ALA A 285 8.03 -9.65 6.49
CA ALA A 285 9.17 -8.78 6.30
C ALA A 285 9.72 -8.33 7.65
N SER A 286 10.97 -7.95 7.66
CA SER A 286 11.62 -7.24 8.76
C SER A 286 12.09 -5.87 8.28
N ALA A 287 12.67 -5.07 9.19
CA ALA A 287 13.24 -3.78 8.82
C ALA A 287 14.34 -3.86 7.75
N ARG A 288 14.97 -5.02 7.56
CA ARG A 288 16.09 -5.22 6.61
C ARG A 288 15.79 -6.21 5.48
N LYS A 289 14.76 -7.05 5.60
CA LYS A 289 14.48 -8.12 4.62
C LYS A 289 13.03 -8.11 4.19
N ALA A 290 12.80 -7.88 2.92
CA ALA A 290 11.50 -8.00 2.28
C ALA A 290 11.56 -8.85 1.02
N LYS A 291 10.49 -9.63 0.79
CA LYS A 291 10.30 -10.46 -0.40
C LYS A 291 8.89 -10.24 -0.95
N ILE A 292 8.68 -10.52 -2.22
CA ILE A 292 7.35 -10.43 -2.82
C ILE A 292 6.36 -11.39 -2.15
N SER A 293 6.81 -12.57 -1.71
CA SER A 293 5.97 -13.49 -0.94
C SER A 293 5.43 -12.87 0.36
N HIS A 294 6.21 -11.97 1.00
CA HIS A 294 5.75 -11.23 2.17
C HIS A 294 4.65 -10.22 1.81
N VAL A 295 4.74 -9.60 0.62
CA VAL A 295 3.68 -8.72 0.11
C VAL A 295 2.39 -9.50 -0.10
N ILE A 296 2.46 -10.60 -0.88
CA ILE A 296 1.30 -11.41 -1.23
C ILE A 296 0.60 -11.93 0.05
N LEU A 297 1.34 -12.58 0.94
CA LEU A 297 0.79 -13.11 2.17
C LEU A 297 0.26 -12.02 3.11
N GLY A 298 1.04 -10.95 3.25
CA GLY A 298 0.69 -9.86 4.16
C GLY A 298 -0.55 -9.09 3.74
N VAL A 299 -0.66 -8.78 2.44
CA VAL A 299 -1.86 -8.11 1.91
C VAL A 299 -3.09 -9.00 2.06
N PHE A 300 -2.97 -10.30 1.75
CA PHE A 300 -4.08 -11.24 1.87
C PHE A 300 -4.59 -11.32 3.31
N LEU A 301 -3.70 -11.50 4.28
CA LEU A 301 -4.08 -11.59 5.69
C LEU A 301 -4.64 -10.26 6.21
N PHE A 302 -3.96 -9.14 5.93
CA PHE A 302 -4.35 -7.82 6.43
C PHE A 302 -5.71 -7.38 5.85
N GLN A 303 -5.86 -7.39 4.53
CA GLN A 303 -7.10 -6.97 3.88
C GLN A 303 -8.23 -7.99 4.07
N GLY A 304 -7.90 -9.28 4.07
CA GLY A 304 -8.87 -10.34 4.36
C GLY A 304 -9.49 -10.15 5.74
N MET A 305 -8.65 -9.96 6.76
CA MET A 305 -9.11 -9.76 8.12
C MET A 305 -9.97 -8.49 8.27
N LEU A 306 -9.52 -7.35 7.71
CA LEU A 306 -10.29 -6.10 7.77
C LEU A 306 -11.65 -6.21 7.04
N THR A 307 -11.69 -6.95 5.94
CA THR A 307 -12.91 -7.14 5.15
C THR A 307 -13.93 -8.03 5.87
N VAL A 308 -13.47 -9.08 6.56
CA VAL A 308 -14.34 -10.03 7.26
C VAL A 308 -14.73 -9.50 8.64
N ALA A 309 -13.86 -8.76 9.31
CA ALA A 309 -14.08 -8.29 10.68
C ALA A 309 -15.31 -7.38 10.80
N LEU A 310 -15.54 -6.46 9.83
CA LEU A 310 -16.64 -5.51 9.92
C LEU A 310 -18.04 -6.16 9.83
N PRO A 311 -18.34 -7.03 8.85
CA PRO A 311 -19.62 -7.74 8.80
C PRO A 311 -19.87 -8.64 10.03
N VAL A 312 -18.81 -9.31 10.52
CA VAL A 312 -18.91 -10.14 11.73
C VAL A 312 -19.20 -9.27 12.95
N ALA A 313 -18.49 -8.14 13.11
CA ALA A 313 -18.74 -7.22 14.21
C ALA A 313 -20.17 -6.63 14.17
N ASN A 314 -20.67 -6.24 12.99
CA ASN A 314 -22.03 -5.75 12.79
C ASN A 314 -23.09 -6.79 13.14
N GLY A 315 -22.82 -8.06 12.86
CA GLY A 315 -23.73 -9.14 13.17
C GLY A 315 -23.75 -9.51 14.67
N LEU A 316 -22.63 -9.33 15.36
CA LEU A 316 -22.53 -9.58 16.82
C LEU A 316 -23.10 -8.41 17.65
N ILE A 317 -22.96 -7.19 17.16
CA ILE A 317 -23.36 -5.96 17.86
C ILE A 317 -24.16 -5.11 16.87
N PRO A 318 -25.52 -5.24 16.87
CA PRO A 318 -26.37 -4.53 15.92
C PRO A 318 -26.45 -3.01 16.12
N GLU A 319 -25.97 -2.49 17.24
CA GLU A 319 -25.94 -1.05 17.52
C GLU A 319 -24.88 -0.35 16.66
N GLY A 320 -25.33 0.30 15.61
CA GLY A 320 -24.59 0.70 14.39
C GLY A 320 -23.30 1.49 14.50
N ASN A 321 -22.97 2.11 15.64
CA ASN A 321 -21.72 2.87 15.78
C ASN A 321 -20.56 2.07 16.40
N LEU A 322 -20.87 0.98 17.10
CA LEU A 322 -19.86 0.22 17.84
C LEU A 322 -18.99 -0.64 16.91
N SER A 323 -19.54 -1.13 15.81
CA SER A 323 -18.84 -1.96 14.82
C SER A 323 -17.74 -1.18 14.08
N GLU A 324 -17.98 0.09 13.75
CA GLU A 324 -16.95 0.94 13.14
C GLU A 324 -15.82 1.23 14.13
N VAL A 325 -16.17 1.49 15.40
CA VAL A 325 -15.18 1.66 16.48
C VAL A 325 -14.35 0.38 16.64
N LEU A 326 -14.98 -0.79 16.67
CA LEU A 326 -14.27 -2.08 16.73
C LEU A 326 -13.37 -2.29 15.52
N ARG A 327 -13.82 -1.94 14.30
CA ARG A 327 -12.97 -2.02 13.10
C ARG A 327 -11.72 -1.16 13.25
N VAL A 328 -11.86 0.07 13.72
CA VAL A 328 -10.73 0.99 13.93
C VAL A 328 -9.79 0.47 15.02
N ILE A 329 -10.33 -0.07 16.12
CA ILE A 329 -9.53 -0.67 17.21
C ILE A 329 -8.74 -1.88 16.67
N VAL A 330 -9.40 -2.79 15.94
CA VAL A 330 -8.75 -3.96 15.35
C VAL A 330 -7.67 -3.52 14.37
N GLN A 331 -7.96 -2.60 13.46
CA GLN A 331 -7.00 -2.09 12.49
C GLN A 331 -5.78 -1.47 13.18
N ASN A 332 -5.99 -0.58 14.13
CA ASN A 332 -4.90 0.09 14.84
C ASN A 332 -4.13 -0.88 15.76
N GLY A 333 -4.82 -1.83 16.39
CA GLY A 333 -4.19 -2.88 17.19
C GLY A 333 -3.25 -3.75 16.36
N ILE A 334 -3.65 -4.12 15.15
CA ILE A 334 -2.83 -4.89 14.22
C ILE A 334 -1.62 -4.07 13.75
N ILE A 335 -1.84 -2.79 13.41
CA ILE A 335 -0.76 -1.88 13.01
C ILE A 335 0.24 -1.74 14.16
N LEU A 336 -0.23 -1.49 15.38
CA LEU A 336 0.61 -1.36 16.56
C LEU A 336 1.42 -2.64 16.82
N TYR A 337 0.75 -3.80 16.79
CA TYR A 337 1.41 -5.10 16.96
C TYR A 337 2.47 -5.35 15.88
N ALA A 338 2.18 -5.06 14.61
CA ALA A 338 3.15 -5.18 13.53
C ALA A 338 4.35 -4.25 13.73
N LEU A 339 4.14 -3.03 14.22
CA LEU A 339 5.21 -2.06 14.48
C LEU A 339 6.10 -2.46 15.66
N THR A 340 5.56 -3.09 16.70
CA THR A 340 6.39 -3.58 17.84
C THR A 340 7.38 -4.65 17.40
N GLN A 341 7.09 -5.39 16.32
CA GLN A 341 8.01 -6.37 15.74
C GLN A 341 9.21 -5.73 15.00
N VAL A 342 9.13 -4.46 14.65
CA VAL A 342 10.25 -3.72 14.03
C VAL A 342 11.25 -3.26 15.08
N GLY A 343 10.77 -2.87 16.27
CA GLY A 343 11.62 -2.37 17.36
C GLY A 343 12.24 -3.46 18.25
N GLY A 344 11.75 -4.70 18.17
CA GLY A 344 12.21 -5.83 19.01
C GLY A 344 13.25 -6.77 18.35
N GLY A 345 13.82 -6.38 17.23
CA GLY A 345 14.79 -7.17 16.45
C GLY A 345 16.23 -6.65 16.57
N GLU A 346 16.66 -6.27 17.78
CA GLU A 346 18.08 -6.09 18.12
C GLU A 346 18.66 -7.41 18.68
#